data_c33302493f20d40be76a7042100b815e
#
_entry.id   c33302493f20d40be76a7042100b815e
#
_cell.length_a   1.000
_cell.length_b   1.000
_cell.length_c   1.000
_cell.angle_alpha   90.00
_cell.angle_beta   90.00
_cell.angle_gamma   90.00
#
_symmetry.space_group_name_H-M   'P 1'
#
loop_
_entity.id
_entity.type
_entity.pdbx_description
1 polymer ?
#
loop_
_entity_poly.entity_id
_entity_poly.type
_entity_poly.pdbx_seq_one_letter_code
_entity_poly.pdbx_strand_id
1 'polypeptide(L)'
;MSHPIHQANENSPFGDFTREEFYRKNQILHQQSFMLNEENMNIFTQSWRLDSTFNPKGLVAMVHGYSSESSWLNELTAVAIAKNGFLVCALDLQGHGRSDGLPGHIPNIQPVVNDCIQFFDSVKADNPKLPAFLYGESLGGAISVLICLQQRFAWNGLILNGSMCGISPKFKPIWPLEKLLPVAALFAPTWKVVASKPVASKSYKEEWKRRLVAKNPNRRTTGKPPAATALEFLRICEYIKGHCHELEVPLLMVHGEDDMVCDFNSARFVYESAASKDKTMRVFPGMWHVLIGEPKENVELVFGTIFAWLGEHAPQAKTATN
;
A
#
# COMPACT_ATOMS: atom_id res chain seq x y z
N MET A 1 -1.66 -19.82 -7.16
CA MET A 1 -0.22 -19.67 -7.55
C MET A 1 0.54 -19.21 -6.32
N SER A 2 1.77 -19.71 -6.12
CA SER A 2 2.59 -19.31 -4.96
C SER A 2 3.06 -17.85 -5.09
N HIS A 3 3.06 -17.11 -3.98
CA HIS A 3 3.47 -15.71 -3.97
C HIS A 3 4.97 -15.58 -4.29
N PRO A 4 5.39 -14.63 -5.14
CA PRO A 4 6.80 -14.47 -5.57
C PRO A 4 7.79 -14.24 -4.41
N ILE A 5 7.36 -13.77 -3.25
CA ILE A 5 8.22 -13.61 -2.06
C ILE A 5 8.96 -14.91 -1.69
N HIS A 6 8.43 -16.06 -2.06
CA HIS A 6 9.08 -17.35 -1.77
C HIS A 6 10.27 -17.67 -2.68
N GLN A 7 10.50 -16.83 -3.71
CA GLN A 7 11.70 -16.87 -4.52
C GLN A 7 12.78 -15.90 -4.01
N ALA A 8 12.40 -14.97 -3.13
CA ALA A 8 13.31 -14.00 -2.51
C ALA A 8 14.23 -14.67 -1.47
N ASN A 9 15.36 -14.03 -1.20
CA ASN A 9 16.27 -14.38 -0.11
C ASN A 9 16.64 -13.11 0.69
N GLU A 10 17.46 -13.24 1.71
CA GLU A 10 17.84 -12.10 2.57
C GLU A 10 18.69 -11.01 1.86
N ASN A 11 19.10 -11.24 0.62
CA ASN A 11 19.95 -10.33 -0.14
C ASN A 11 19.21 -9.68 -1.30
N SER A 12 18.21 -10.34 -1.88
CA SER A 12 17.50 -9.88 -3.06
C SER A 12 16.03 -10.31 -3.05
N PRO A 13 15.09 -9.42 -3.44
CA PRO A 13 13.70 -9.79 -3.65
C PRO A 13 13.53 -10.77 -4.83
N PHE A 14 14.51 -10.88 -5.70
CA PHE A 14 14.51 -11.75 -6.88
C PHE A 14 15.22 -13.08 -6.62
N GLY A 15 15.72 -13.33 -5.41
CA GLY A 15 16.53 -14.48 -5.07
C GLY A 15 17.87 -14.42 -5.78
N ASP A 16 18.20 -15.46 -6.53
CA ASP A 16 19.45 -15.60 -7.27
C ASP A 16 19.36 -15.06 -8.72
N PHE A 17 18.23 -14.46 -9.10
CA PHE A 17 18.01 -13.88 -10.41
C PHE A 17 18.30 -12.38 -10.41
N THR A 18 18.67 -11.85 -11.57
CA THR A 18 18.53 -10.42 -11.85
C THR A 18 17.03 -10.05 -11.94
N ARG A 19 16.70 -8.76 -11.86
CA ARG A 19 15.32 -8.27 -12.00
C ARG A 19 14.72 -8.66 -13.36
N GLU A 20 15.49 -8.56 -14.42
CA GLU A 20 15.10 -8.90 -15.79
C GLU A 20 14.87 -10.41 -15.96
N GLU A 21 15.73 -11.24 -15.39
CA GLU A 21 15.55 -12.70 -15.39
C GLU A 21 14.31 -13.11 -14.59
N PHE A 22 14.09 -12.47 -13.44
CA PHE A 22 12.91 -12.69 -12.61
C PHE A 22 11.63 -12.35 -13.37
N TYR A 23 11.57 -11.21 -14.06
CA TYR A 23 10.42 -10.85 -14.88
C TYR A 23 10.20 -11.80 -16.04
N ARG A 24 11.26 -12.16 -16.76
CA ARG A 24 11.18 -13.15 -17.87
C ARG A 24 10.64 -14.49 -17.37
N LYS A 25 11.15 -15.00 -16.25
CA LYS A 25 10.68 -16.24 -15.62
C LYS A 25 9.21 -16.20 -15.23
N ASN A 26 8.73 -15.05 -14.79
CA ASN A 26 7.35 -14.84 -14.38
C ASN A 26 6.44 -14.34 -15.52
N GLN A 27 6.96 -14.20 -16.75
CA GLN A 27 6.25 -13.70 -17.94
C GLN A 27 5.66 -12.30 -17.73
N ILE A 28 6.39 -11.42 -17.02
CA ILE A 28 5.96 -10.07 -16.68
C ILE A 28 6.59 -9.05 -17.63
N LEU A 29 5.74 -8.24 -18.24
CA LEU A 29 6.14 -6.96 -18.84
C LEU A 29 6.09 -5.88 -17.77
N HIS A 30 7.21 -5.19 -17.61
CA HIS A 30 7.37 -4.10 -16.66
C HIS A 30 7.70 -2.82 -17.40
N GLN A 31 7.08 -1.72 -16.98
CA GLN A 31 7.37 -0.38 -17.46
C GLN A 31 7.60 0.54 -16.25
N GLN A 32 8.49 1.50 -16.39
CA GLN A 32 8.74 2.53 -15.39
C GLN A 32 8.92 3.88 -16.06
N SER A 33 8.50 4.94 -15.39
CA SER A 33 8.58 6.31 -15.88
C SER A 33 8.61 7.29 -14.71
N PHE A 34 8.66 8.57 -15.04
CA PHE A 34 8.41 9.67 -14.13
C PHE A 34 7.26 10.50 -14.69
N MET A 35 6.36 10.92 -13.80
CA MET A 35 5.40 11.97 -14.12
C MET A 35 5.78 13.25 -13.35
N LEU A 36 5.50 14.40 -13.94
CA LEU A 36 5.60 15.68 -13.24
C LEU A 36 4.26 15.95 -12.54
N ASN A 37 4.31 16.22 -11.24
CA ASN A 37 3.10 16.55 -10.48
C ASN A 37 2.81 18.07 -10.53
N GLU A 38 1.71 18.50 -9.88
CA GLU A 38 1.31 19.92 -9.83
C GLU A 38 2.32 20.82 -9.10
N GLU A 39 3.16 20.24 -8.24
CA GLU A 39 4.24 20.96 -7.52
C GLU A 39 5.59 20.92 -8.27
N ASN A 40 5.60 20.48 -9.55
CA ASN A 40 6.80 20.31 -10.38
C ASN A 40 7.81 19.33 -9.80
N MET A 41 7.37 18.31 -9.07
CA MET A 41 8.21 17.21 -8.60
C MET A 41 8.10 16.00 -9.54
N ASN A 42 9.22 15.30 -9.75
CA ASN A 42 9.24 14.05 -10.47
C ASN A 42 8.75 12.94 -9.55
N ILE A 43 7.62 12.35 -9.90
CA ILE A 43 7.02 11.21 -9.20
C ILE A 43 7.30 9.94 -10.00
N PHE A 44 7.99 9.00 -9.38
CA PHE A 44 8.32 7.72 -10.01
C PHE A 44 7.11 6.81 -10.10
N THR A 45 6.87 6.25 -11.29
CA THR A 45 5.72 5.41 -11.59
C THR A 45 6.14 4.11 -12.24
N GLN A 46 5.38 3.04 -12.01
CA GLN A 46 5.63 1.71 -12.54
C GLN A 46 4.34 1.01 -12.94
N SER A 47 4.45 0.05 -13.88
CA SER A 47 3.36 -0.87 -14.18
C SER A 47 3.87 -2.28 -14.50
N TRP A 48 3.03 -3.27 -14.20
CA TRP A 48 3.30 -4.68 -14.44
C TRP A 48 2.08 -5.36 -15.04
N ARG A 49 2.30 -6.19 -16.04
CA ARG A 49 1.26 -7.04 -16.62
C ARG A 49 1.86 -8.34 -17.15
N LEU A 50 1.04 -9.35 -17.36
CA LEU A 50 1.45 -10.51 -18.12
C LEU A 50 1.78 -10.10 -19.57
N ASP A 51 2.60 -10.92 -20.23
CA ASP A 51 2.99 -10.72 -21.63
C ASP A 51 1.77 -10.53 -22.54
N SER A 52 1.99 -9.90 -23.70
CA SER A 52 1.03 -9.27 -24.61
C SER A 52 -0.09 -10.15 -25.16
N THR A 53 -0.04 -11.47 -24.94
CA THR A 53 -1.09 -12.40 -25.35
C THR A 53 -2.33 -12.40 -24.44
N PHE A 54 -2.24 -11.73 -23.28
CA PHE A 54 -3.31 -11.70 -22.28
C PHE A 54 -3.98 -10.33 -22.19
N ASN A 55 -5.30 -10.29 -22.37
CA ASN A 55 -6.08 -9.10 -22.01
C ASN A 55 -6.26 -9.09 -20.48
N PRO A 56 -5.90 -8.00 -19.78
CA PRO A 56 -6.10 -7.89 -18.35
C PRO A 56 -7.57 -8.00 -17.96
N LYS A 57 -7.85 -8.68 -16.85
CA LYS A 57 -9.18 -8.80 -16.26
C LYS A 57 -9.64 -7.49 -15.58
N GLY A 58 -8.69 -6.65 -15.20
CA GLY A 58 -8.91 -5.39 -14.51
C GLY A 58 -7.59 -4.70 -14.26
N LEU A 59 -7.66 -3.49 -13.71
CA LEU A 59 -6.56 -2.65 -13.27
C LEU A 59 -6.50 -2.67 -11.75
N VAL A 60 -5.33 -2.87 -11.16
CA VAL A 60 -5.08 -2.69 -9.73
C VAL A 60 -4.07 -1.56 -9.53
N ALA A 61 -4.51 -0.46 -8.94
CA ALA A 61 -3.68 0.67 -8.56
C ALA A 61 -3.18 0.47 -7.12
N MET A 62 -1.86 0.37 -6.93
CA MET A 62 -1.25 0.06 -5.64
C MET A 62 -0.63 1.30 -5.00
N VAL A 63 -0.89 1.48 -3.71
CA VAL A 63 -0.29 2.53 -2.88
C VAL A 63 0.47 1.89 -1.72
N HIS A 64 1.77 2.17 -1.65
CA HIS A 64 2.67 1.62 -0.63
C HIS A 64 2.55 2.34 0.72
N GLY A 65 3.05 1.69 1.77
CA GLY A 65 3.09 2.24 3.13
C GLY A 65 4.21 3.25 3.37
N TYR A 66 4.14 3.93 4.52
CA TYR A 66 5.20 4.84 4.97
C TYR A 66 6.53 4.10 5.12
N SER A 67 7.64 4.75 4.71
CA SER A 67 8.98 4.17 4.74
C SER A 67 9.19 2.98 3.79
N SER A 68 8.26 2.77 2.88
CA SER A 68 8.32 1.79 1.79
C SER A 68 8.44 2.52 0.44
N GLU A 69 8.30 1.80 -0.66
CA GLU A 69 8.27 2.31 -2.03
C GLU A 69 7.63 1.25 -2.96
N SER A 70 7.39 1.55 -4.23
CA SER A 70 6.66 0.68 -5.15
C SER A 70 7.46 -0.52 -5.68
N SER A 71 8.79 -0.53 -5.50
CA SER A 71 9.69 -1.63 -5.89
C SER A 71 9.93 -2.59 -4.71
N TRP A 72 11.05 -3.27 -4.70
CA TRP A 72 11.53 -4.21 -3.68
C TRP A 72 10.46 -5.22 -3.27
N LEU A 73 9.88 -5.14 -2.07
CA LEU A 73 8.84 -6.09 -1.65
C LEU A 73 7.48 -5.84 -2.28
N ASN A 74 7.10 -4.58 -2.49
CA ASN A 74 5.82 -4.24 -3.12
C ASN A 74 5.75 -4.69 -4.58
N GLU A 75 6.89 -4.68 -5.27
CA GLU A 75 7.01 -5.24 -6.61
C GLU A 75 6.64 -6.72 -6.67
N LEU A 76 6.99 -7.51 -5.64
CA LEU A 76 6.62 -8.92 -5.58
C LEU A 76 5.11 -9.11 -5.45
N THR A 77 4.43 -8.23 -4.71
CA THR A 77 2.96 -8.18 -4.64
C THR A 77 2.37 -7.77 -5.99
N ALA A 78 2.95 -6.74 -6.65
CA ALA A 78 2.51 -6.33 -7.97
C ALA A 78 2.64 -7.46 -9.00
N VAL A 79 3.76 -8.17 -9.00
CA VAL A 79 3.97 -9.36 -9.86
C VAL A 79 2.98 -10.47 -9.53
N ALA A 80 2.68 -10.70 -8.24
CA ALA A 80 1.68 -11.70 -7.84
C ALA A 80 0.28 -11.36 -8.39
N ILE A 81 -0.14 -10.12 -8.28
CA ILE A 81 -1.42 -9.63 -8.81
C ILE A 81 -1.43 -9.71 -10.35
N ALA A 82 -0.34 -9.29 -11.00
CA ALA A 82 -0.22 -9.37 -12.46
C ALA A 82 -0.30 -10.82 -12.97
N LYS A 83 0.32 -11.78 -12.27
CA LYS A 83 0.20 -13.21 -12.57
C LYS A 83 -1.22 -13.75 -12.43
N ASN A 84 -2.06 -13.11 -11.64
CA ASN A 84 -3.49 -13.42 -11.55
C ASN A 84 -4.31 -12.75 -12.68
N GLY A 85 -3.66 -12.12 -13.66
CA GLY A 85 -4.28 -11.60 -14.87
C GLY A 85 -4.73 -10.14 -14.79
N PHE A 86 -4.15 -9.33 -13.92
CA PHE A 86 -4.44 -7.91 -13.79
C PHE A 86 -3.32 -7.05 -14.39
N LEU A 87 -3.67 -5.89 -14.91
CA LEU A 87 -2.73 -4.79 -15.06
C LEU A 87 -2.53 -4.15 -13.70
N VAL A 88 -1.28 -4.01 -13.26
CA VAL A 88 -0.96 -3.37 -11.98
C VAL A 88 -0.20 -2.07 -12.26
N CYS A 89 -0.52 -1.01 -11.54
CA CYS A 89 0.26 0.23 -11.55
C CYS A 89 0.51 0.71 -10.12
N ALA A 90 1.65 1.36 -9.91
CA ALA A 90 2.06 1.91 -8.62
C ALA A 90 2.96 3.12 -8.82
N LEU A 91 3.04 3.98 -7.82
CA LEU A 91 3.97 5.09 -7.77
C LEU A 91 4.74 5.08 -6.45
N ASP A 92 5.88 5.76 -6.43
CA ASP A 92 6.54 6.11 -5.18
C ASP A 92 5.96 7.43 -4.66
N LEU A 93 5.46 7.46 -3.42
CA LEU A 93 4.93 8.67 -2.81
C LEU A 93 6.02 9.74 -2.67
N GLN A 94 5.63 11.02 -2.63
CA GLN A 94 6.57 12.13 -2.37
C GLN A 94 7.48 11.82 -1.18
N GLY A 95 8.78 12.06 -1.33
CA GLY A 95 9.79 11.78 -0.30
C GLY A 95 10.09 10.30 -0.05
N HIS A 96 9.59 9.39 -0.88
CA HIS A 96 9.83 7.96 -0.82
C HIS A 96 10.46 7.44 -2.12
N GLY A 97 11.15 6.31 -2.02
CA GLY A 97 11.70 5.62 -3.16
C GLY A 97 12.52 6.54 -4.08
N ARG A 98 12.14 6.59 -5.33
CA ARG A 98 12.77 7.37 -6.40
C ARG A 98 12.07 8.69 -6.71
N SER A 99 10.94 8.99 -6.04
CA SER A 99 10.22 10.25 -6.17
C SER A 99 10.93 11.40 -5.47
N ASP A 100 10.77 12.61 -6.00
CA ASP A 100 11.26 13.84 -5.37
C ASP A 100 10.60 14.09 -4.01
N GLY A 101 11.09 15.08 -3.28
CA GLY A 101 10.59 15.46 -1.97
C GLY A 101 11.59 15.16 -0.83
N LEU A 102 11.35 15.74 0.33
CA LEU A 102 12.18 15.50 1.53
C LEU A 102 11.88 14.10 2.09
N PRO A 103 12.91 13.31 2.48
CA PRO A 103 12.74 11.93 2.91
C PRO A 103 11.69 11.73 4.01
N GLY A 104 10.58 11.09 3.67
CA GLY A 104 9.47 10.78 4.57
C GLY A 104 8.75 11.99 5.14
N HIS A 105 8.86 13.16 4.52
CA HIS A 105 8.22 14.39 4.97
C HIS A 105 6.90 14.61 4.24
N ILE A 106 5.78 14.38 4.94
CA ILE A 106 4.41 14.56 4.46
C ILE A 106 3.68 15.47 5.44
N PRO A 107 3.86 16.80 5.35
CA PRO A 107 3.21 17.74 6.27
C PRO A 107 1.72 17.95 5.98
N ASN A 108 1.30 17.59 4.76
CA ASN A 108 -0.07 17.59 4.27
C ASN A 108 -0.25 16.41 3.32
N ILE A 109 -1.26 15.60 3.55
CA ILE A 109 -1.51 14.40 2.74
C ILE A 109 -2.14 14.71 1.38
N GLN A 110 -2.83 15.85 1.23
CA GLN A 110 -3.62 16.12 0.03
C GLN A 110 -2.79 16.16 -1.27
N PRO A 111 -1.60 16.79 -1.32
CA PRO A 111 -0.73 16.70 -2.51
C PRO A 111 -0.39 15.25 -2.87
N VAL A 112 -0.11 14.40 -1.88
CA VAL A 112 0.21 12.98 -2.10
C VAL A 112 -1.00 12.21 -2.65
N VAL A 113 -2.20 12.51 -2.18
CA VAL A 113 -3.45 11.96 -2.71
C VAL A 113 -3.66 12.42 -4.15
N ASN A 114 -3.42 13.71 -4.45
CA ASN A 114 -3.54 14.27 -5.78
C ASN A 114 -2.57 13.60 -6.77
N ASP A 115 -1.32 13.34 -6.38
CA ASP A 115 -0.36 12.62 -7.21
C ASP A 115 -0.85 11.21 -7.56
N CYS A 116 -1.41 10.51 -6.57
CA CYS A 116 -2.01 9.19 -6.80
C CYS A 116 -3.18 9.28 -7.78
N ILE A 117 -4.09 10.22 -7.60
CA ILE A 117 -5.25 10.44 -8.48
C ILE A 117 -4.77 10.78 -9.89
N GLN A 118 -3.84 11.73 -10.05
CA GLN A 118 -3.30 12.12 -11.34
C GLN A 118 -2.75 10.92 -12.11
N PHE A 119 -1.93 10.11 -11.47
CA PHE A 119 -1.35 8.93 -12.11
C PHE A 119 -2.39 7.86 -12.43
N PHE A 120 -3.22 7.50 -11.46
CA PHE A 120 -4.19 6.41 -11.64
C PHE A 120 -5.27 6.77 -12.67
N ASP A 121 -5.70 8.02 -12.71
CA ASP A 121 -6.65 8.48 -13.71
C ASP A 121 -6.06 8.46 -15.14
N SER A 122 -4.76 8.75 -15.29
CA SER A 122 -4.08 8.60 -16.58
C SER A 122 -4.06 7.13 -17.03
N VAL A 123 -3.73 6.19 -16.13
CA VAL A 123 -3.72 4.76 -16.46
C VAL A 123 -5.13 4.24 -16.75
N LYS A 124 -6.16 4.71 -16.04
CA LYS A 124 -7.56 4.37 -16.31
C LYS A 124 -8.01 4.90 -17.66
N ALA A 125 -7.60 6.12 -18.01
CA ALA A 125 -7.91 6.72 -19.32
C ALA A 125 -7.32 5.92 -20.49
N ASP A 126 -6.11 5.36 -20.30
CA ASP A 126 -5.48 4.46 -21.29
C ASP A 126 -6.17 3.08 -21.34
N ASN A 127 -6.93 2.71 -20.32
CA ASN A 127 -7.57 1.40 -20.17
C ASN A 127 -9.06 1.51 -19.78
N PRO A 128 -9.90 2.24 -20.54
CA PRO A 128 -11.25 2.66 -20.12
C PRO A 128 -12.25 1.51 -19.96
N LYS A 129 -11.93 0.32 -20.46
CA LYS A 129 -12.80 -0.87 -20.38
C LYS A 129 -12.47 -1.77 -19.19
N LEU A 130 -11.37 -1.54 -18.49
CA LEU A 130 -10.97 -2.34 -17.37
C LEU A 130 -11.65 -1.85 -16.09
N PRO A 131 -12.27 -2.75 -15.29
CA PRO A 131 -12.65 -2.41 -13.92
C PRO A 131 -11.39 -2.08 -13.12
N ALA A 132 -11.46 -1.03 -12.31
CA ALA A 132 -10.32 -0.51 -11.57
C ALA A 132 -10.47 -0.73 -10.06
N PHE A 133 -9.45 -1.27 -9.43
CA PHE A 133 -9.37 -1.55 -8.01
C PHE A 133 -8.21 -0.78 -7.37
N LEU A 134 -8.41 -0.31 -6.14
CA LEU A 134 -7.35 0.23 -5.30
C LEU A 134 -6.84 -0.84 -4.34
N TYR A 135 -5.53 -0.91 -4.18
CA TYR A 135 -4.85 -1.70 -3.16
C TYR A 135 -3.95 -0.78 -2.35
N GLY A 136 -4.20 -0.68 -1.05
CA GLY A 136 -3.39 0.17 -0.18
C GLY A 136 -2.86 -0.58 1.03
N GLU A 137 -1.55 -0.43 1.30
CA GLU A 137 -0.88 -1.02 2.45
C GLU A 137 -0.52 0.06 3.47
N SER A 138 -0.88 -0.11 4.75
CA SER A 138 -0.54 0.80 5.83
C SER A 138 -0.99 2.25 5.53
N LEU A 139 -0.07 3.23 5.45
CA LEU A 139 -0.36 4.60 4.99
C LEU A 139 -1.03 4.61 3.61
N GLY A 140 -0.59 3.75 2.71
CA GLY A 140 -1.21 3.61 1.38
C GLY A 140 -2.68 3.22 1.46
N GLY A 141 -3.06 2.45 2.48
CA GLY A 141 -4.47 2.14 2.75
C GLY A 141 -5.26 3.38 3.15
N ALA A 142 -4.70 4.24 4.02
CA ALA A 142 -5.33 5.51 4.36
C ALA A 142 -5.48 6.43 3.13
N ILE A 143 -4.44 6.54 2.29
CA ILE A 143 -4.50 7.29 1.03
C ILE A 143 -5.58 6.72 0.10
N SER A 144 -5.68 5.40 -0.03
CA SER A 144 -6.69 4.75 -0.86
C SER A 144 -8.12 5.01 -0.36
N VAL A 145 -8.33 5.08 0.96
CA VAL A 145 -9.60 5.52 1.55
C VAL A 145 -9.91 6.96 1.15
N LEU A 146 -8.94 7.89 1.26
CA LEU A 146 -9.12 9.29 0.87
C LEU A 146 -9.44 9.44 -0.62
N ILE A 147 -8.79 8.66 -1.49
CA ILE A 147 -9.10 8.60 -2.92
C ILE A 147 -10.55 8.18 -3.14
N CYS A 148 -11.02 7.10 -2.49
CA CYS A 148 -12.39 6.62 -2.62
C CYS A 148 -13.43 7.64 -2.10
N LEU A 149 -13.12 8.38 -1.04
CA LEU A 149 -14.00 9.45 -0.53
C LEU A 149 -14.11 10.63 -1.51
N GLN A 150 -13.03 10.95 -2.24
CA GLN A 150 -13.01 12.02 -3.26
C GLN A 150 -13.60 11.56 -4.60
N GLN A 151 -13.39 10.30 -4.98
CA GLN A 151 -13.80 9.71 -6.25
C GLN A 151 -14.78 8.55 -6.03
N ARG A 152 -15.93 8.83 -5.39
CA ARG A 152 -16.88 7.84 -4.86
C ARG A 152 -17.27 6.70 -5.82
N PHE A 153 -17.36 6.95 -7.12
CA PHE A 153 -17.84 5.98 -8.10
C PHE A 153 -16.77 5.59 -9.15
N ALA A 154 -15.53 6.01 -8.93
CA ALA A 154 -14.46 5.79 -9.91
C ALA A 154 -13.78 4.41 -9.77
N TRP A 155 -14.12 3.65 -8.72
CA TRP A 155 -13.44 2.43 -8.33
C TRP A 155 -14.43 1.27 -8.16
N ASN A 156 -14.06 0.11 -8.69
CA ASN A 156 -14.86 -1.13 -8.60
C ASN A 156 -14.57 -1.91 -7.32
N GLY A 157 -13.54 -1.55 -6.58
CA GLY A 157 -13.24 -2.13 -5.28
C GLY A 157 -12.01 -1.53 -4.61
N LEU A 158 -11.96 -1.68 -3.29
CA LEU A 158 -10.90 -1.20 -2.41
C LEU A 158 -10.38 -2.34 -1.55
N ILE A 159 -9.07 -2.59 -1.60
CA ILE A 159 -8.39 -3.58 -0.78
C ILE A 159 -7.48 -2.84 0.20
N LEU A 160 -7.72 -3.05 1.49
CA LEU A 160 -6.98 -2.46 2.59
C LEU A 160 -6.17 -3.54 3.31
N ASN A 161 -4.84 -3.48 3.16
CA ASN A 161 -3.90 -4.44 3.75
C ASN A 161 -3.15 -3.79 4.93
N GLY A 162 -3.46 -4.18 6.18
CA GLY A 162 -2.87 -3.59 7.38
C GLY A 162 -3.02 -2.07 7.43
N SER A 163 -4.15 -1.54 6.94
CA SER A 163 -4.37 -0.12 6.67
C SER A 163 -4.27 0.75 7.90
N MET A 164 -3.71 1.96 7.74
CA MET A 164 -3.60 2.98 8.77
C MET A 164 -4.95 3.72 8.95
N CYS A 165 -5.94 3.00 9.52
CA CYS A 165 -7.19 3.60 9.99
C CYS A 165 -7.04 4.25 11.37
N GLY A 166 -6.01 3.91 12.10
CA GLY A 166 -5.61 4.45 13.40
C GLY A 166 -4.19 4.01 13.73
N ILE A 167 -3.52 4.79 14.58
CA ILE A 167 -2.17 4.48 15.05
C ILE A 167 -2.26 3.74 16.38
N SER A 168 -1.60 2.60 16.49
CA SER A 168 -1.54 1.83 17.72
C SER A 168 -1.02 2.70 18.88
N PRO A 169 -1.65 2.64 20.07
CA PRO A 169 -1.17 3.37 21.24
C PRO A 169 0.30 3.11 21.57
N LYS A 170 0.84 1.94 21.18
CA LYS A 170 2.25 1.59 21.37
C LYS A 170 3.22 2.39 20.47
N PHE A 171 2.70 3.04 19.41
CA PHE A 171 3.46 3.87 18.49
C PHE A 171 3.17 5.36 18.61
N LYS A 172 2.14 5.74 19.37
CA LYS A 172 1.90 7.15 19.69
C LYS A 172 3.01 7.66 20.61
N PRO A 173 3.39 8.95 20.49
CA PRO A 173 4.25 9.60 21.48
C PRO A 173 3.65 9.46 22.88
N ILE A 174 4.51 9.25 23.90
CA ILE A 174 4.07 9.11 25.29
C ILE A 174 3.49 10.46 25.75
N TRP A 175 2.37 10.42 26.48
CA TRP A 175 1.84 11.61 27.16
C TRP A 175 2.92 12.21 28.12
N PRO A 176 3.21 13.54 28.15
CA PRO A 176 2.50 14.62 27.44
C PRO A 176 3.06 14.97 26.04
N LEU A 177 4.04 14.23 25.50
CA LEU A 177 4.73 14.55 24.24
C LEU A 177 3.75 14.58 23.04
N GLU A 178 2.69 13.75 23.07
CA GLU A 178 1.64 13.78 22.04
C GLU A 178 0.99 15.17 21.94
N LYS A 179 0.73 15.82 23.09
CA LYS A 179 0.15 17.18 23.15
C LYS A 179 1.10 18.28 22.68
N LEU A 180 2.42 18.03 22.72
CA LEU A 180 3.44 18.94 22.22
C LEU A 180 3.71 18.77 20.73
N LEU A 181 3.18 17.70 20.11
CA LEU A 181 3.40 17.42 18.69
C LEU A 181 2.97 18.57 17.76
N PRO A 182 1.82 19.28 17.96
CA PRO A 182 1.47 20.43 17.14
C PRO A 182 2.51 21.57 17.24
N VAL A 183 3.06 21.80 18.42
CA VAL A 183 4.10 22.83 18.64
C VAL A 183 5.39 22.39 17.94
N ALA A 184 5.80 21.13 18.11
CA ALA A 184 6.97 20.57 17.42
C ALA A 184 6.80 20.62 15.89
N ALA A 185 5.61 20.31 15.38
CA ALA A 185 5.32 20.38 13.95
C ALA A 185 5.39 21.82 13.40
N LEU A 186 5.04 22.82 14.21
CA LEU A 186 5.12 24.23 13.82
C LEU A 186 6.57 24.76 13.78
N PHE A 187 7.35 24.51 14.84
CA PHE A 187 8.68 25.09 14.99
C PHE A 187 9.84 24.22 14.45
N ALA A 188 9.61 22.91 14.37
CA ALA A 188 10.60 21.95 13.94
C ALA A 188 9.97 20.84 13.07
N PRO A 189 9.31 21.18 11.95
CA PRO A 189 8.47 20.24 11.16
C PRO A 189 9.25 19.02 10.66
N THR A 190 10.53 19.16 10.41
CA THR A 190 11.42 18.10 9.89
C THR A 190 12.13 17.30 10.97
N TRP A 191 12.02 17.66 12.25
CA TRP A 191 12.61 16.90 13.33
C TRP A 191 11.94 15.54 13.45
N LYS A 192 12.77 14.49 13.50
CA LYS A 192 12.28 13.11 13.62
C LYS A 192 11.73 12.87 15.02
N VAL A 193 10.48 12.47 15.09
CA VAL A 193 9.85 12.06 16.34
C VAL A 193 10.54 10.79 16.84
N VAL A 194 11.00 10.83 18.08
CA VAL A 194 11.64 9.66 18.73
C VAL A 194 10.56 8.66 19.09
N ALA A 195 10.21 7.79 18.15
CA ALA A 195 9.50 6.57 18.49
C ALA A 195 10.49 5.60 19.14
N SER A 196 10.10 4.97 20.22
CA SER A 196 10.95 4.19 21.11
C SER A 196 11.63 2.97 20.47
N LYS A 197 11.16 2.48 19.29
CA LYS A 197 11.74 1.32 18.57
C LYS A 197 11.65 1.49 17.06
N PRO A 198 12.58 0.88 16.28
CA PRO A 198 12.49 0.87 14.82
C PRO A 198 11.21 0.18 14.36
N VAL A 199 10.42 0.82 13.48
CA VAL A 199 9.15 0.30 12.96
C VAL A 199 9.33 -1.08 12.31
N ALA A 200 10.39 -1.27 11.52
CA ALA A 200 10.66 -2.54 10.84
C ALA A 200 10.78 -3.75 11.80
N SER A 201 11.30 -3.56 13.03
CA SER A 201 11.43 -4.64 14.00
C SER A 201 10.10 -5.12 14.59
N LYS A 202 9.02 -4.36 14.36
CA LYS A 202 7.66 -4.63 14.83
C LYS A 202 6.68 -4.89 13.69
N SER A 203 7.13 -4.68 12.44
CA SER A 203 6.29 -4.81 11.26
C SER A 203 6.43 -6.17 10.58
N TYR A 204 7.64 -6.72 10.53
CA TYR A 204 7.94 -7.99 9.84
C TYR A 204 8.24 -9.10 10.83
N LYS A 205 7.55 -10.21 10.75
CA LYS A 205 7.72 -11.35 11.66
C LYS A 205 8.98 -12.15 11.33
N GLU A 206 9.22 -12.43 10.06
CA GLU A 206 10.38 -13.15 9.56
C GLU A 206 11.64 -12.27 9.59
N GLU A 207 12.70 -12.75 10.25
CA GLU A 207 13.94 -11.99 10.43
C GLU A 207 14.69 -11.76 9.12
N TRP A 208 14.73 -12.76 8.25
CA TRP A 208 15.39 -12.63 6.95
C TRP A 208 14.70 -11.56 6.07
N LYS A 209 13.38 -11.40 6.16
CA LYS A 209 12.64 -10.35 5.47
C LYS A 209 12.95 -8.96 6.04
N ARG A 210 13.19 -8.87 7.36
CA ARG A 210 13.70 -7.62 7.96
C ARG A 210 15.08 -7.24 7.41
N ARG A 211 15.97 -8.23 7.25
CA ARG A 211 17.29 -8.02 6.64
C ARG A 211 17.16 -7.60 5.18
N LEU A 212 16.30 -8.24 4.42
CA LEU A 212 16.00 -7.89 3.03
C LEU A 212 15.53 -6.44 2.89
N VAL A 213 14.56 -6.01 3.70
CA VAL A 213 14.04 -4.62 3.70
C VAL A 213 15.12 -3.62 4.09
N ALA A 214 16.00 -3.97 5.03
CA ALA A 214 17.10 -3.10 5.42
C ALA A 214 18.12 -2.86 4.29
N LYS A 215 18.23 -3.81 3.35
CA LYS A 215 19.11 -3.74 2.17
C LYS A 215 18.49 -3.00 0.97
N ASN A 216 17.24 -2.56 1.08
CA ASN A 216 16.57 -1.84 -0.02
C ASN A 216 17.35 -0.55 -0.38
N PRO A 217 17.91 -0.43 -1.59
CA PRO A 217 18.71 0.72 -2.01
C PRO A 217 17.86 1.99 -2.18
N ASN A 218 16.56 1.86 -2.40
CA ASN A 218 15.63 2.97 -2.58
C ASN A 218 15.02 3.45 -1.25
N ARG A 219 15.38 2.85 -0.13
CA ARG A 219 14.85 3.21 1.18
C ARG A 219 15.40 4.55 1.66
N ARG A 220 14.57 5.60 1.65
CA ARG A 220 14.95 6.96 2.04
C ARG A 220 14.72 7.30 3.51
N THR A 221 13.95 6.51 4.23
CA THR A 221 13.60 6.77 5.64
C THR A 221 13.69 5.51 6.49
N THR A 222 13.93 5.69 7.79
CA THR A 222 14.06 4.60 8.78
C THR A 222 12.76 4.27 9.50
N GLY A 223 11.63 4.82 9.04
CA GLY A 223 10.32 4.62 9.66
C GLY A 223 10.03 5.54 10.85
N LYS A 224 10.92 6.49 11.16
CA LYS A 224 10.67 7.54 12.16
C LYS A 224 10.16 8.79 11.42
N PRO A 225 8.87 9.15 11.54
CA PRO A 225 8.34 10.29 10.82
C PRO A 225 8.86 11.60 11.41
N PRO A 226 9.05 12.64 10.57
CA PRO A 226 9.16 14.03 11.04
C PRO A 226 7.94 14.46 11.86
N ALA A 227 8.07 15.49 12.70
CA ALA A 227 7.01 15.96 13.58
C ALA A 227 5.74 16.37 12.80
N ALA A 228 5.90 17.09 11.69
CA ALA A 228 4.79 17.45 10.82
C ALA A 228 4.08 16.23 10.24
N THR A 229 4.84 15.23 9.77
CA THR A 229 4.29 13.97 9.23
C THR A 229 3.56 13.17 10.32
N ALA A 230 4.13 13.08 11.53
CA ALA A 230 3.48 12.38 12.63
C ALA A 230 2.14 13.05 13.02
N LEU A 231 2.09 14.38 13.04
CA LEU A 231 0.85 15.13 13.28
C LEU A 231 -0.17 14.88 12.17
N GLU A 232 0.29 14.87 10.92
CA GLU A 232 -0.59 14.62 9.77
C GLU A 232 -1.19 13.21 9.81
N PHE A 233 -0.43 12.20 10.22
CA PHE A 233 -0.94 10.84 10.40
C PHE A 233 -2.10 10.78 11.41
N LEU A 234 -2.00 11.51 12.52
CA LEU A 234 -3.09 11.59 13.48
C LEU A 234 -4.33 12.27 12.86
N ARG A 235 -4.14 13.37 12.11
CA ARG A 235 -5.23 14.08 11.42
C ARG A 235 -5.93 13.21 10.38
N ILE A 236 -5.17 12.44 9.58
CA ILE A 236 -5.72 11.52 8.60
C ILE A 236 -6.59 10.45 9.29
N CYS A 237 -6.10 9.86 10.37
CA CYS A 237 -6.86 8.85 11.11
C CYS A 237 -8.19 9.41 11.65
N GLU A 238 -8.17 10.62 12.22
CA GLU A 238 -9.40 11.26 12.70
C GLU A 238 -10.34 11.64 11.53
N TYR A 239 -9.79 12.11 10.42
CA TYR A 239 -10.60 12.43 9.23
C TYR A 239 -11.28 11.16 8.69
N ILE A 240 -10.54 10.06 8.51
CA ILE A 240 -11.08 8.77 8.05
C ILE A 240 -12.18 8.29 8.99
N LYS A 241 -11.95 8.35 10.30
CA LYS A 241 -12.94 7.96 11.31
C LYS A 241 -14.23 8.76 11.19
N GLY A 242 -14.14 10.05 10.91
CA GLY A 242 -15.30 10.94 10.74
C GLY A 242 -16.07 10.71 9.44
N HIS A 243 -15.42 10.21 8.38
CA HIS A 243 -15.99 10.12 7.03
C HIS A 243 -16.12 8.69 6.48
N CYS A 244 -15.67 7.66 7.20
CA CYS A 244 -15.73 6.28 6.71
C CYS A 244 -17.17 5.77 6.43
N HIS A 245 -18.18 6.41 7.03
CA HIS A 245 -19.59 6.13 6.75
C HIS A 245 -20.02 6.55 5.32
N GLU A 246 -19.18 7.26 4.58
CA GLU A 246 -19.37 7.64 3.19
C GLU A 246 -18.74 6.65 2.19
N LEU A 247 -18.02 5.63 2.68
CA LEU A 247 -17.39 4.61 1.83
C LEU A 247 -18.43 3.60 1.33
N GLU A 248 -18.78 3.70 0.06
CA GLU A 248 -19.76 2.83 -0.60
C GLU A 248 -19.12 1.77 -1.51
N VAL A 249 -17.82 1.92 -1.83
CA VAL A 249 -17.07 1.02 -2.71
C VAL A 249 -17.01 -0.40 -2.13
N PRO A 250 -17.10 -1.48 -2.96
CA PRO A 250 -16.84 -2.85 -2.50
C PRO A 250 -15.49 -2.92 -1.78
N LEU A 251 -15.48 -3.51 -0.58
CA LEU A 251 -14.37 -3.39 0.37
C LEU A 251 -13.86 -4.74 0.86
N LEU A 252 -12.57 -5.01 0.66
CA LEU A 252 -11.85 -6.05 1.37
C LEU A 252 -10.87 -5.43 2.35
N MET A 253 -10.96 -5.81 3.62
CA MET A 253 -9.94 -5.49 4.63
C MET A 253 -9.25 -6.77 5.11
N VAL A 254 -7.92 -6.80 5.02
CA VAL A 254 -7.07 -7.85 5.59
C VAL A 254 -6.18 -7.25 6.66
N HIS A 255 -6.14 -7.85 7.85
CA HIS A 255 -5.40 -7.28 8.98
C HIS A 255 -4.81 -8.38 9.87
N GLY A 256 -3.59 -8.18 10.35
CA GLY A 256 -2.98 -9.03 11.37
C GLY A 256 -3.49 -8.70 12.76
N GLU A 257 -3.96 -9.69 13.53
CA GLU A 257 -4.49 -9.45 14.87
C GLU A 257 -3.45 -8.87 15.82
N ASP A 258 -2.17 -9.27 15.68
CA ASP A 258 -1.05 -8.78 16.47
C ASP A 258 -0.34 -7.57 15.88
N ASP A 259 -1.03 -6.81 15.00
CA ASP A 259 -0.49 -5.57 14.46
C ASP A 259 -0.19 -4.57 15.58
N MET A 260 1.10 -4.26 15.75
CA MET A 260 1.55 -3.30 16.76
C MET A 260 1.71 -1.89 16.19
N VAL A 261 1.57 -1.68 14.88
CA VAL A 261 1.79 -0.39 14.19
C VAL A 261 0.47 0.32 13.95
N CYS A 262 -0.44 -0.34 13.23
CA CYS A 262 -1.78 0.16 12.98
C CYS A 262 -2.77 -0.45 14.00
N ASP A 263 -3.69 0.39 14.48
CA ASP A 263 -4.65 -0.06 15.49
C ASP A 263 -5.78 -0.88 14.86
N PHE A 264 -5.83 -2.15 15.22
CA PHE A 264 -6.86 -3.08 14.75
C PHE A 264 -8.29 -2.60 15.06
N ASN A 265 -8.52 -2.03 16.26
CA ASN A 265 -9.85 -1.56 16.63
C ASN A 265 -10.31 -0.40 15.74
N SER A 266 -9.39 0.47 15.33
CA SER A 266 -9.67 1.55 14.37
C SER A 266 -10.00 1.00 12.98
N ALA A 267 -9.27 -0.03 12.52
CA ALA A 267 -9.58 -0.71 11.26
C ALA A 267 -10.97 -1.37 11.30
N ARG A 268 -11.28 -2.06 12.39
CA ARG A 268 -12.59 -2.66 12.63
C ARG A 268 -13.71 -1.63 12.65
N PHE A 269 -13.50 -0.49 13.32
CA PHE A 269 -14.46 0.62 13.34
C PHE A 269 -14.75 1.13 11.91
N VAL A 270 -13.72 1.36 11.10
CA VAL A 270 -13.89 1.79 9.70
C VAL A 270 -14.67 0.76 8.91
N TYR A 271 -14.36 -0.53 9.05
CA TYR A 271 -15.10 -1.60 8.40
C TYR A 271 -16.60 -1.63 8.81
N GLU A 272 -16.87 -1.56 10.10
CA GLU A 272 -18.25 -1.61 10.61
C GLU A 272 -19.05 -0.39 10.16
N SER A 273 -18.44 0.80 10.14
CA SER A 273 -19.08 2.08 9.81
C SER A 273 -19.23 2.35 8.32
N ALA A 274 -18.42 1.69 7.45
CA ALA A 274 -18.50 1.89 6.00
C ALA A 274 -19.88 1.56 5.44
N ALA A 275 -20.41 2.44 4.57
CA ALA A 275 -21.73 2.28 3.92
C ALA A 275 -21.73 1.19 2.83
N SER A 276 -20.58 0.66 2.46
CA SER A 276 -20.48 -0.42 1.48
C SER A 276 -21.38 -1.59 1.82
N LYS A 277 -22.19 -2.01 0.86
CA LYS A 277 -23.07 -3.19 0.97
C LYS A 277 -22.33 -4.50 0.68
N ASP A 278 -21.17 -4.40 0.06
CA ASP A 278 -20.27 -5.50 -0.29
C ASP A 278 -18.94 -5.29 0.43
N LYS A 279 -18.85 -5.78 1.66
CA LYS A 279 -17.64 -5.62 2.48
C LYS A 279 -17.28 -6.90 3.21
N THR A 280 -16.01 -7.22 3.15
CA THR A 280 -15.41 -8.39 3.80
C THR A 280 -14.22 -7.95 4.65
N MET A 281 -14.16 -8.43 5.90
CA MET A 281 -12.98 -8.28 6.76
C MET A 281 -12.42 -9.66 7.10
N ARG A 282 -11.12 -9.83 6.91
CA ARG A 282 -10.37 -11.02 7.30
C ARG A 282 -9.28 -10.63 8.28
N VAL A 283 -9.41 -11.12 9.50
CA VAL A 283 -8.43 -10.94 10.57
C VAL A 283 -7.62 -12.21 10.69
N PHE A 284 -6.31 -12.09 10.73
CA PHE A 284 -5.39 -13.23 10.78
C PHE A 284 -4.73 -13.31 12.15
N PRO A 285 -5.10 -14.32 12.96
CA PRO A 285 -4.56 -14.47 14.32
C PRO A 285 -3.04 -14.62 14.32
N GLY A 286 -2.38 -13.94 15.25
CA GLY A 286 -0.93 -14.00 15.45
C GLY A 286 -0.10 -13.32 14.36
N MET A 287 -0.69 -12.75 13.29
CA MET A 287 0.04 -12.05 12.25
C MET A 287 0.31 -10.59 12.62
N TRP A 288 1.44 -10.08 12.11
CA TRP A 288 1.92 -8.74 12.37
C TRP A 288 1.47 -7.74 11.30
N HIS A 289 2.04 -6.52 11.35
CA HIS A 289 1.63 -5.40 10.51
C HIS A 289 1.80 -5.65 9.01
N VAL A 290 2.98 -6.07 8.57
CA VAL A 290 3.27 -6.30 7.15
C VAL A 290 3.02 -7.77 6.81
N LEU A 291 1.89 -8.06 6.18
CA LEU A 291 1.44 -9.43 5.94
C LEU A 291 2.34 -10.22 4.97
N ILE A 292 3.01 -9.56 4.02
CA ILE A 292 4.08 -10.20 3.20
C ILE A 292 5.31 -10.55 4.06
N GLY A 293 5.44 -9.96 5.25
CA GLY A 293 6.50 -10.19 6.24
C GLY A 293 6.32 -11.46 7.07
N GLU A 294 5.21 -12.14 6.93
CA GLU A 294 4.83 -13.36 7.67
C GLU A 294 5.50 -14.63 7.10
N PRO A 295 5.48 -15.75 7.84
CA PRO A 295 5.87 -17.06 7.32
C PRO A 295 5.10 -17.45 6.05
N LYS A 296 5.66 -18.40 5.30
CA LYS A 296 5.19 -18.77 3.97
C LYS A 296 3.70 -19.08 3.93
N GLU A 297 3.24 -19.94 4.82
CA GLU A 297 1.86 -20.43 4.87
C GLU A 297 0.88 -19.26 5.13
N ASN A 298 1.30 -18.31 5.96
CA ASN A 298 0.53 -17.12 6.29
C ASN A 298 0.42 -16.18 5.10
N VAL A 299 1.52 -15.98 4.37
CA VAL A 299 1.52 -15.17 3.13
C VAL A 299 0.58 -15.78 2.09
N GLU A 300 0.64 -17.09 1.88
CA GLU A 300 -0.27 -17.77 0.93
C GLU A 300 -1.73 -17.64 1.34
N LEU A 301 -2.03 -17.71 2.64
CA LEU A 301 -3.40 -17.55 3.15
C LEU A 301 -3.92 -16.12 2.91
N VAL A 302 -3.13 -15.10 3.24
CA VAL A 302 -3.52 -13.69 3.06
C VAL A 302 -3.69 -13.34 1.60
N PHE A 303 -2.68 -13.62 0.77
CA PHE A 303 -2.71 -13.26 -0.64
C PHE A 303 -3.66 -14.14 -1.44
N GLY A 304 -3.87 -15.40 -1.04
CA GLY A 304 -4.94 -16.24 -1.55
C GLY A 304 -6.32 -15.61 -1.35
N THR A 305 -6.57 -15.03 -0.19
CA THR A 305 -7.81 -14.27 0.10
C THR A 305 -7.96 -13.06 -0.81
N ILE A 306 -6.88 -12.27 -0.99
CA ILE A 306 -6.88 -11.08 -1.85
C ILE A 306 -7.14 -11.46 -3.32
N PHE A 307 -6.47 -12.50 -3.81
CA PHE A 307 -6.63 -12.94 -5.21
C PHE A 307 -8.00 -13.54 -5.49
N ALA A 308 -8.57 -14.29 -4.54
CA ALA A 308 -9.94 -14.80 -4.65
C ALA A 308 -10.94 -13.65 -4.76
N TRP A 309 -10.84 -12.67 -3.86
CA TRP A 309 -11.71 -11.51 -3.85
C TRP A 309 -11.60 -10.69 -5.16
N LEU A 310 -10.37 -10.42 -5.65
CA LEU A 310 -10.16 -9.77 -6.94
C LEU A 310 -10.79 -10.56 -8.10
N GLY A 311 -10.68 -11.89 -8.07
CA GLY A 311 -11.26 -12.76 -9.10
C GLY A 311 -12.80 -12.77 -9.09
N GLU A 312 -13.41 -12.64 -7.93
CA GLU A 312 -14.87 -12.55 -7.75
C GLU A 312 -15.43 -11.20 -8.23
N HIS A 313 -14.69 -10.10 -8.05
CA HIS A 313 -15.11 -8.74 -8.38
C HIS A 313 -14.70 -8.29 -9.79
N ALA A 314 -13.74 -8.98 -10.42
CA ALA A 314 -13.41 -8.73 -11.81
C ALA A 314 -14.41 -9.46 -12.73
N PRO A 315 -14.90 -8.84 -13.81
CA PRO A 315 -15.77 -9.52 -14.78
C PRO A 315 -15.08 -10.78 -15.29
N GLN A 316 -15.77 -11.91 -15.25
CA GLN A 316 -15.29 -13.10 -15.94
C GLN A 316 -15.20 -12.78 -17.44
N ALA A 317 -14.05 -13.06 -18.06
CA ALA A 317 -13.97 -13.02 -19.50
C ALA A 317 -15.12 -13.87 -20.07
N LYS A 318 -16.05 -13.22 -20.81
CA LYS A 318 -17.07 -13.98 -21.52
C LYS A 318 -16.29 -14.93 -22.42
N THR A 319 -16.30 -16.22 -22.11
CA THR A 319 -15.89 -17.26 -23.05
C THR A 319 -16.73 -17.02 -24.29
N ALA A 320 -16.07 -16.63 -25.39
CA ALA A 320 -16.71 -16.64 -26.68
C ALA A 320 -17.16 -18.07 -26.93
N THR A 321 -18.43 -18.35 -26.69
CA THR A 321 -19.08 -19.57 -27.21
C THR A 321 -19.13 -19.39 -28.71
N ASN A 322 -18.28 -20.15 -29.40
CA ASN A 322 -18.31 -20.34 -30.84
C ASN A 322 -19.69 -20.88 -31.26
#